data_a4947b0f9f084e021f047c4efd3d6c65
#
_entry.id   a4947b0f9f084e021f047c4efd3d6c65
#
_cell.length_a   1.000
_cell.length_b   1.000
_cell.length_c   1.000
_cell.angle_alpha   90.00
_cell.angle_beta   90.00
_cell.angle_gamma   90.00
#
_symmetry.space_group_name_H-M   'P 1'
#
loop_
_entity.id
_entity.type
_entity.pdbx_description
1 polymer ?
#
loop_
_entity_poly.entity_id
_entity_poly.type
_entity_poly.pdbx_seq_one_letter_code
_entity_poly.pdbx_strand_id
1 'polypeptide(L)'
;MEPMGAPTRAGGARRLVTSGRPMPRSERSPGLPRAVVLLGFTSLFTDIGTEMIFPLLPVFLTEVLRAGPAYLGLVEGAADTVSSLLKLVSGVLADRTSKRKPLVLFGYGLASSVRPFVALATRPWHVLAVRVTDRIGKGIRSSPRDALIADAAGTRAGRAFGFHQAMDNVGAVVGPLLATALVAASLSIRSVFWIAVIPGAVATILVALVREPTRPAATDASAPAPPSADGTPPAPPLFHPSLVAYLAVLATFSLANSSDAFLLLRARSLGLTTAEIPILWAVLNLSKVIWAYLGGYLADRLPQARLIAAGWFVYALVYAGLGWSTAAWHVWSLFVVYGIFYGLTEPVEKALVKDLVPSAQRGRAYGAYNFVVGITALPAGLLTGLLWHALGPTITLAIGASLAAVAAVLLLVWDRWRATATAGTSLP
;
A
#
# COMPACT_ATOMS: atom_id res chain seq x y z
N MET A 1 -75.32 57.33 12.13
CA MET A 1 -73.91 57.66 12.18
C MET A 1 -73.20 56.45 12.66
N GLU A 2 -72.54 55.82 11.72
CA GLU A 2 -71.68 54.67 11.94
C GLU A 2 -70.54 54.93 12.89
N PRO A 3 -69.93 53.87 13.42
CA PRO A 3 -68.78 53.38 12.63
C PRO A 3 -68.58 51.84 12.64
N MET A 4 -68.10 51.46 11.52
CA MET A 4 -67.41 50.32 10.98
C MET A 4 -66.67 49.39 11.97
N GLY A 5 -66.99 48.11 11.86
CA GLY A 5 -66.27 47.02 12.50
C GLY A 5 -65.18 46.45 11.56
N ALA A 6 -64.03 46.24 12.14
CA ALA A 6 -62.91 45.59 11.46
C ALA A 6 -62.94 44.03 11.59
N PRO A 7 -62.54 43.26 10.57
CA PRO A 7 -62.57 41.82 10.69
C PRO A 7 -61.24 41.25 11.28
N THR A 8 -61.40 40.44 12.30
CA THR A 8 -60.36 39.62 12.92
C THR A 8 -59.89 38.55 11.97
N ARG A 9 -58.58 38.57 11.58
CA ARG A 9 -57.88 37.47 10.86
C ARG A 9 -57.49 36.42 11.88
N ALA A 10 -58.14 35.26 11.83
CA ALA A 10 -57.69 34.04 12.47
C ALA A 10 -56.51 33.44 11.72
N GLY A 11 -55.30 33.50 12.31
CA GLY A 11 -54.11 32.86 11.81
C GLY A 11 -54.15 31.33 12.02
N GLY A 12 -54.44 30.59 10.96
CA GLY A 12 -54.29 29.13 10.95
C GLY A 12 -52.82 28.71 10.91
N ALA A 13 -52.26 28.34 12.04
CA ALA A 13 -50.96 27.69 12.10
C ALA A 13 -51.09 26.29 11.47
N ARG A 14 -50.67 26.12 10.21
CA ARG A 14 -50.44 24.81 9.61
C ARG A 14 -49.28 24.15 10.35
N ARG A 15 -49.59 23.22 11.24
CA ARG A 15 -48.64 22.24 11.74
C ARG A 15 -48.18 21.39 10.55
N LEU A 16 -46.94 21.59 10.10
CA LEU A 16 -46.22 20.65 9.27
C LEU A 16 -45.99 19.37 10.10
N VAL A 17 -46.90 18.41 9.95
CA VAL A 17 -46.68 17.03 10.41
C VAL A 17 -45.64 16.44 9.48
N THR A 18 -44.39 16.52 9.87
CA THR A 18 -43.33 15.71 9.30
C THR A 18 -43.65 14.27 9.65
N SER A 19 -44.26 13.55 8.73
CA SER A 19 -44.38 12.11 8.78
C SER A 19 -42.98 11.50 8.66
N GLY A 20 -42.30 11.42 9.80
CA GLY A 20 -41.10 10.61 9.92
C GLY A 20 -41.47 9.15 9.63
N ARG A 21 -41.36 8.73 8.36
CA ARG A 21 -41.30 7.31 8.05
C ARG A 21 -40.16 6.75 8.89
N PRO A 22 -40.40 5.78 9.79
CA PRO A 22 -39.30 5.08 10.43
C PRO A 22 -38.49 4.42 9.33
N MET A 23 -37.19 4.78 9.21
CA MET A 23 -36.29 4.05 8.36
C MET A 23 -36.41 2.56 8.71
N PRO A 24 -36.54 1.67 7.72
CA PRO A 24 -36.60 0.25 7.99
C PRO A 24 -35.38 -0.09 8.84
N ARG A 25 -35.61 -0.68 10.00
CA ARG A 25 -34.58 -1.31 10.82
C ARG A 25 -33.97 -2.43 9.99
N SER A 26 -32.98 -2.09 9.14
CA SER A 26 -32.14 -3.07 8.51
C SER A 26 -31.52 -3.88 9.63
N GLU A 27 -31.80 -5.17 9.62
CA GLU A 27 -31.34 -6.20 10.53
C GLU A 27 -29.87 -5.94 10.91
N ARG A 28 -29.68 -5.52 12.15
CA ARG A 28 -28.36 -5.33 12.73
C ARG A 28 -27.82 -6.72 13.07
N SER A 29 -27.30 -7.44 12.09
CA SER A 29 -26.36 -8.50 12.44
C SER A 29 -25.12 -7.83 13.03
N PRO A 30 -24.72 -8.14 14.28
CA PRO A 30 -23.65 -7.41 14.98
C PRO A 30 -22.26 -7.62 14.39
N GLY A 31 -22.10 -8.51 13.40
CA GLY A 31 -20.82 -8.92 12.82
C GLY A 31 -20.50 -8.33 11.45
N LEU A 32 -19.27 -8.54 11.00
CA LEU A 32 -18.86 -8.27 9.62
C LEU A 32 -19.51 -9.27 8.65
N PRO A 33 -19.83 -8.88 7.42
CA PRO A 33 -20.34 -9.80 6.39
C PRO A 33 -19.38 -10.98 6.16
N ARG A 34 -19.93 -12.17 5.94
CA ARG A 34 -19.13 -13.39 5.72
C ARG A 34 -18.09 -13.23 4.61
N ALA A 35 -18.43 -12.53 3.54
CA ALA A 35 -17.49 -12.26 2.45
C ALA A 35 -16.26 -11.44 2.91
N VAL A 36 -16.46 -10.43 3.77
CA VAL A 36 -15.37 -9.62 4.34
C VAL A 36 -14.48 -10.47 5.25
N VAL A 37 -15.08 -11.32 6.08
CA VAL A 37 -14.33 -12.23 6.96
C VAL A 37 -13.48 -13.20 6.15
N LEU A 38 -14.05 -13.83 5.12
CA LEU A 38 -13.31 -14.74 4.23
C LEU A 38 -12.16 -14.02 3.51
N LEU A 39 -12.38 -12.80 3.00
CA LEU A 39 -11.34 -12.01 2.33
C LEU A 39 -10.25 -11.56 3.31
N GLY A 40 -10.59 -11.25 4.57
CA GLY A 40 -9.60 -10.95 5.60
C GLY A 40 -8.71 -12.16 5.91
N PHE A 41 -9.29 -13.35 6.12
CA PHE A 41 -8.49 -14.56 6.30
C PHE A 41 -7.72 -14.97 5.05
N THR A 42 -8.26 -14.71 3.86
CA THR A 42 -7.50 -14.88 2.61
C THR A 42 -6.23 -14.04 2.61
N SER A 43 -6.32 -12.79 3.06
CA SER A 43 -5.17 -11.89 3.15
C SER A 43 -4.17 -12.40 4.17
N LEU A 44 -4.62 -12.76 5.37
CA LEU A 44 -3.80 -13.38 6.42
C LEU A 44 -2.95 -14.54 5.87
N PHE A 45 -3.61 -15.55 5.28
CA PHE A 45 -2.90 -16.74 4.78
C PHE A 45 -2.01 -16.43 3.58
N THR A 46 -2.41 -15.48 2.73
CA THR A 46 -1.56 -15.04 1.62
C THR A 46 -0.29 -14.39 2.13
N ASP A 47 -0.41 -13.53 3.14
CA ASP A 47 0.73 -12.80 3.68
C ASP A 47 1.61 -13.72 4.52
N ILE A 48 1.06 -14.68 5.27
CA ILE A 48 1.87 -15.75 5.87
C ILE A 48 2.76 -16.42 4.80
N GLY A 49 2.17 -16.87 3.69
CA GLY A 49 2.94 -17.55 2.63
C GLY A 49 3.96 -16.64 1.93
N THR A 50 3.64 -15.36 1.72
CA THR A 50 4.56 -14.38 1.12
C THR A 50 5.71 -14.08 2.06
N GLU A 51 5.42 -13.83 3.31
CA GLU A 51 6.35 -13.36 4.31
C GLU A 51 7.21 -14.49 4.93
N MET A 52 6.86 -15.75 4.70
CA MET A 52 7.77 -16.89 4.90
C MET A 52 8.92 -16.88 3.88
N ILE A 53 8.68 -16.38 2.66
CA ILE A 53 9.65 -16.40 1.55
C ILE A 53 10.47 -15.11 1.50
N PHE A 54 9.81 -13.96 1.63
CA PHE A 54 10.40 -12.66 1.33
C PHE A 54 11.70 -12.37 2.11
N PRO A 55 11.76 -12.51 3.45
CA PRO A 55 12.98 -12.19 4.18
C PRO A 55 14.15 -13.16 3.93
N LEU A 56 13.86 -14.37 3.45
CA LEU A 56 14.88 -15.36 3.08
C LEU A 56 15.37 -15.21 1.64
N LEU A 57 14.65 -14.46 0.81
CA LEU A 57 14.95 -14.33 -0.62
C LEU A 57 16.32 -13.69 -0.92
N PRO A 58 16.75 -12.61 -0.23
CA PRO A 58 18.10 -12.06 -0.41
C PRO A 58 19.19 -13.07 -0.11
N VAL A 59 19.06 -13.82 0.99
CA VAL A 59 20.00 -14.88 1.38
C VAL A 59 20.02 -16.01 0.34
N PHE A 60 18.85 -16.44 -0.12
CA PHE A 60 18.73 -17.47 -1.14
C PHE A 60 19.37 -17.05 -2.48
N LEU A 61 19.14 -15.81 -2.92
CA LEU A 61 19.74 -15.30 -4.16
C LEU A 61 21.26 -15.18 -4.04
N THR A 62 21.78 -14.65 -2.94
CA THR A 62 23.21 -14.35 -2.82
C THR A 62 24.03 -15.55 -2.40
N GLU A 63 23.59 -16.36 -1.44
CA GLU A 63 24.36 -17.47 -0.89
C GLU A 63 24.11 -18.80 -1.62
N VAL A 64 22.85 -19.09 -1.98
CA VAL A 64 22.48 -20.35 -2.63
C VAL A 64 22.64 -20.29 -4.14
N LEU A 65 22.14 -19.21 -4.79
CA LEU A 65 22.21 -19.05 -6.25
C LEU A 65 23.41 -18.21 -6.69
N ARG A 66 24.18 -17.66 -5.77
CA ARG A 66 25.38 -16.84 -6.00
C ARG A 66 25.13 -15.65 -6.95
N ALA A 67 23.95 -15.06 -6.89
CA ALA A 67 23.60 -13.87 -7.64
C ALA A 67 24.15 -12.63 -6.95
N GLY A 68 24.64 -11.68 -7.75
CA GLY A 68 25.09 -10.39 -7.19
C GLY A 68 23.94 -9.49 -6.74
N PRO A 69 24.23 -8.44 -5.93
CA PRO A 69 23.23 -7.48 -5.45
C PRO A 69 22.45 -6.77 -6.57
N ALA A 70 23.07 -6.54 -7.72
CA ALA A 70 22.40 -5.98 -8.90
C ALA A 70 21.22 -6.84 -9.37
N TYR A 71 21.36 -8.17 -9.26
CA TYR A 71 20.29 -9.09 -9.60
C TYR A 71 19.14 -9.06 -8.59
N LEU A 72 19.44 -8.90 -7.29
CA LEU A 72 18.42 -8.67 -6.26
C LEU A 72 17.60 -7.42 -6.58
N GLY A 73 18.28 -6.32 -6.93
CA GLY A 73 17.63 -5.08 -7.35
C GLY A 73 16.75 -5.24 -8.58
N LEU A 74 17.20 -6.00 -9.57
CA LEU A 74 16.41 -6.35 -10.75
C LEU A 74 15.13 -7.13 -10.37
N VAL A 75 15.26 -8.16 -9.52
CA VAL A 75 14.15 -9.03 -9.11
C VAL A 75 13.08 -8.23 -8.37
N GLU A 76 13.47 -7.46 -7.36
CA GLU A 76 12.52 -6.71 -6.54
C GLU A 76 11.95 -5.50 -7.31
N GLY A 77 12.80 -4.74 -8.00
CA GLY A 77 12.36 -3.59 -8.79
C GLY A 77 11.40 -3.96 -9.92
N ALA A 78 11.69 -5.03 -10.68
CA ALA A 78 10.80 -5.53 -11.72
C ALA A 78 9.47 -6.02 -11.14
N ALA A 79 9.52 -6.75 -10.03
CA ALA A 79 8.36 -7.26 -9.35
C ALA A 79 7.41 -6.13 -8.89
N ASP A 80 7.94 -5.10 -8.25
CA ASP A 80 7.15 -3.98 -7.74
C ASP A 80 6.60 -3.08 -8.87
N THR A 81 7.40 -2.84 -9.92
CA THR A 81 6.94 -2.12 -11.11
C THR A 81 5.77 -2.84 -11.77
N VAL A 82 5.89 -4.14 -12.03
CA VAL A 82 4.82 -4.95 -12.65
C VAL A 82 3.56 -4.94 -11.79
N SER A 83 3.70 -5.12 -10.47
CA SER A 83 2.56 -5.08 -9.54
C SER A 83 1.83 -3.74 -9.58
N SER A 84 2.58 -2.63 -9.58
CA SER A 84 2.02 -1.28 -9.54
C SER A 84 1.28 -0.94 -10.85
N LEU A 85 1.87 -1.26 -12.00
CA LEU A 85 1.23 -1.06 -13.31
C LEU A 85 -0.05 -1.90 -13.45
N LEU A 86 -0.01 -3.16 -13.02
CA LEU A 86 -1.18 -4.03 -13.12
C LEU A 86 -2.30 -3.67 -12.15
N LYS A 87 -2.02 -3.05 -11.00
CA LYS A 87 -3.07 -2.50 -10.13
C LYS A 87 -3.90 -1.43 -10.84
N LEU A 88 -3.28 -0.58 -11.67
CA LEU A 88 -4.01 0.42 -12.46
C LEU A 88 -4.92 -0.25 -13.49
N VAL A 89 -4.38 -1.21 -14.26
CA VAL A 89 -5.13 -1.94 -15.28
C VAL A 89 -6.27 -2.74 -14.66
N SER A 90 -6.00 -3.44 -13.56
CA SER A 90 -7.02 -4.27 -12.88
C SER A 90 -8.13 -3.43 -12.24
N GLY A 91 -7.84 -2.20 -11.82
CA GLY A 91 -8.84 -1.25 -11.34
C GLY A 91 -9.85 -0.90 -12.44
N VAL A 92 -9.36 -0.49 -13.61
CA VAL A 92 -10.21 -0.20 -14.77
C VAL A 92 -11.02 -1.43 -15.22
N LEU A 93 -10.39 -2.60 -15.20
CA LEU A 93 -11.06 -3.86 -15.57
C LEU A 93 -12.14 -4.22 -14.55
N ALA A 94 -11.89 -4.03 -13.25
CA ALA A 94 -12.86 -4.28 -12.18
C ALA A 94 -14.10 -3.38 -12.26
N ASP A 95 -13.94 -2.16 -12.76
CA ASP A 95 -15.07 -1.23 -12.94
C ASP A 95 -15.93 -1.61 -14.13
N ARG A 96 -15.32 -2.17 -15.19
CA ARG A 96 -16.02 -2.61 -16.41
C ARG A 96 -16.64 -4.00 -16.31
N THR A 97 -16.26 -4.80 -15.30
CA THR A 97 -16.69 -6.20 -15.18
C THR A 97 -17.79 -6.32 -14.14
N SER A 98 -18.89 -7.01 -14.53
CA SER A 98 -20.00 -7.31 -13.61
C SER A 98 -19.61 -8.29 -12.50
N LYS A 99 -18.62 -9.14 -12.74
CA LYS A 99 -18.13 -10.17 -11.80
C LYS A 99 -16.66 -9.93 -11.48
N ARG A 100 -16.33 -9.60 -10.24
CA ARG A 100 -14.96 -9.34 -9.74
C ARG A 100 -14.28 -10.57 -9.17
N LYS A 101 -15.06 -11.51 -8.61
CA LYS A 101 -14.55 -12.74 -8.00
C LYS A 101 -13.63 -13.55 -8.91
N PRO A 102 -13.88 -13.74 -10.22
CA PRO A 102 -12.97 -14.48 -11.09
C PRO A 102 -11.58 -13.86 -11.17
N LEU A 103 -11.47 -12.52 -11.24
CA LEU A 103 -10.18 -11.80 -11.24
C LEU A 103 -9.43 -12.00 -9.92
N VAL A 104 -10.15 -11.92 -8.80
CA VAL A 104 -9.59 -12.13 -7.46
C VAL A 104 -9.10 -13.56 -7.32
N LEU A 105 -9.91 -14.56 -7.70
CA LEU A 105 -9.55 -15.97 -7.62
C LEU A 105 -8.36 -16.30 -8.53
N PHE A 106 -8.36 -15.80 -9.76
CA PHE A 106 -7.23 -15.97 -10.67
C PHE A 106 -5.94 -15.39 -10.10
N GLY A 107 -5.98 -14.17 -9.55
CA GLY A 107 -4.80 -13.51 -8.99
C GLY A 107 -4.24 -14.22 -7.76
N TYR A 108 -5.10 -14.71 -6.85
CA TYR A 108 -4.67 -15.51 -5.70
C TYR A 108 -4.17 -16.90 -6.13
N GLY A 109 -4.88 -17.57 -7.03
CA GLY A 109 -4.49 -18.87 -7.57
C GLY A 109 -3.14 -18.82 -8.27
N LEU A 110 -2.94 -17.84 -9.16
CA LEU A 110 -1.66 -17.64 -9.85
C LEU A 110 -0.51 -17.43 -8.87
N ALA A 111 -0.65 -16.50 -7.93
CA ALA A 111 0.38 -16.20 -6.94
C ALA A 111 0.69 -17.42 -6.05
N SER A 112 -0.34 -18.11 -5.56
CA SER A 112 -0.16 -19.30 -4.70
C SER A 112 0.46 -20.48 -5.44
N SER A 113 0.13 -20.66 -6.72
CA SER A 113 0.66 -21.76 -7.54
C SER A 113 2.11 -21.54 -7.93
N VAL A 114 2.54 -20.29 -8.19
CA VAL A 114 3.87 -20.01 -8.71
C VAL A 114 4.93 -19.89 -7.60
N ARG A 115 4.57 -19.43 -6.39
CA ARG A 115 5.52 -19.21 -5.28
C ARG A 115 6.39 -20.43 -4.94
N PRO A 116 5.86 -21.66 -4.85
CA PRO A 116 6.66 -22.83 -4.53
C PRO A 116 7.80 -23.08 -5.49
N PHE A 117 7.67 -22.67 -6.75
CA PHE A 117 8.71 -22.86 -7.75
C PHE A 117 10.00 -22.10 -7.45
N VAL A 118 9.99 -21.13 -6.52
CA VAL A 118 11.24 -20.55 -5.99
C VAL A 118 12.11 -21.63 -5.38
N ALA A 119 11.53 -22.64 -4.73
CA ALA A 119 12.27 -23.76 -4.14
C ALA A 119 13.03 -24.60 -5.19
N LEU A 120 12.53 -24.67 -6.41
CA LEU A 120 13.15 -25.37 -7.54
C LEU A 120 14.17 -24.53 -8.30
N ALA A 121 14.33 -23.25 -7.95
CA ALA A 121 15.23 -22.37 -8.65
C ALA A 121 16.69 -22.87 -8.53
N THR A 122 17.34 -23.06 -9.68
CA THR A 122 18.75 -23.42 -9.81
C THR A 122 19.58 -22.28 -10.42
N ARG A 123 18.89 -21.29 -11.00
CA ARG A 123 19.51 -20.09 -11.58
C ARG A 123 18.74 -18.85 -11.12
N PRO A 124 19.39 -17.69 -11.01
CA PRO A 124 18.75 -16.46 -10.56
C PRO A 124 17.51 -16.05 -11.39
N TRP A 125 17.51 -16.27 -12.70
CA TRP A 125 16.39 -15.92 -13.57
C TRP A 125 15.09 -16.71 -13.27
N HIS A 126 15.19 -17.92 -12.69
CA HIS A 126 14.00 -18.65 -12.20
C HIS A 126 13.29 -17.86 -11.10
N VAL A 127 14.07 -17.26 -10.18
CA VAL A 127 13.53 -16.43 -9.11
C VAL A 127 12.87 -15.17 -9.69
N LEU A 128 13.51 -14.51 -10.66
CA LEU A 128 12.93 -13.36 -11.36
C LEU A 128 11.58 -13.73 -11.99
N ALA A 129 11.51 -14.82 -12.74
CA ALA A 129 10.29 -15.27 -13.40
C ALA A 129 9.17 -15.56 -12.39
N VAL A 130 9.49 -16.28 -11.30
CA VAL A 130 8.51 -16.58 -10.23
C VAL A 130 8.03 -15.31 -9.54
N ARG A 131 8.94 -14.39 -9.18
CA ARG A 131 8.60 -13.14 -8.49
C ARG A 131 7.74 -12.23 -9.35
N VAL A 132 8.10 -12.04 -10.61
CA VAL A 132 7.30 -11.25 -11.56
C VAL A 132 5.91 -11.87 -11.72
N THR A 133 5.81 -13.20 -11.89
CA THR A 133 4.51 -13.88 -12.02
C THR A 133 3.66 -13.78 -10.75
N ASP A 134 4.26 -13.92 -9.57
CA ASP A 134 3.57 -13.67 -8.28
C ASP A 134 3.02 -12.25 -8.21
N ARG A 135 3.81 -11.25 -8.64
CA ARG A 135 3.41 -9.84 -8.65
C ARG A 135 2.35 -9.51 -9.70
N ILE A 136 2.33 -10.23 -10.83
CA ILE A 136 1.21 -10.21 -11.78
C ILE A 136 -0.09 -10.63 -11.06
N GLY A 137 -0.06 -11.75 -10.35
CA GLY A 137 -1.20 -12.20 -9.54
C GLY A 137 -1.64 -11.16 -8.49
N LYS A 138 -0.69 -10.53 -7.78
CA LYS A 138 -0.96 -9.46 -6.82
C LYS A 138 -1.58 -8.23 -7.49
N GLY A 139 -1.05 -7.78 -8.61
CA GLY A 139 -1.56 -6.63 -9.34
C GLY A 139 -3.00 -6.84 -9.84
N ILE A 140 -3.29 -8.02 -10.41
CA ILE A 140 -4.62 -8.35 -10.94
C ILE A 140 -5.68 -8.41 -9.83
N ARG A 141 -5.35 -8.96 -8.65
CA ARG A 141 -6.34 -9.19 -7.58
C ARG A 141 -6.62 -7.98 -6.70
N SER A 142 -5.66 -7.05 -6.54
CA SER A 142 -5.72 -6.03 -5.47
C SER A 142 -6.94 -5.12 -5.60
N SER A 143 -7.10 -4.44 -6.74
CA SER A 143 -8.23 -3.52 -6.94
C SER A 143 -9.60 -4.22 -6.97
N PRO A 144 -9.78 -5.36 -7.66
CA PRO A 144 -11.05 -6.11 -7.61
C PRO A 144 -11.40 -6.61 -6.21
N ARG A 145 -10.41 -7.06 -5.40
CA ARG A 145 -10.61 -7.47 -4.01
C ARG A 145 -11.12 -6.32 -3.15
N ASP A 146 -10.47 -5.16 -3.24
CA ASP A 146 -10.86 -3.99 -2.45
C ASP A 146 -12.28 -3.54 -2.80
N ALA A 147 -12.65 -3.61 -4.08
CA ALA A 147 -14.00 -3.34 -4.54
C ALA A 147 -15.02 -4.37 -4.00
N LEU A 148 -14.67 -5.67 -3.94
CA LEU A 148 -15.54 -6.69 -3.31
C LEU A 148 -15.74 -6.45 -1.82
N ILE A 149 -14.69 -6.05 -1.10
CA ILE A 149 -14.78 -5.68 0.33
C ILE A 149 -15.74 -4.51 0.51
N ALA A 150 -15.59 -3.46 -0.31
CA ALA A 150 -16.44 -2.27 -0.25
C ALA A 150 -17.91 -2.60 -0.54
N ASP A 151 -18.19 -3.36 -1.61
CA ASP A 151 -19.55 -3.77 -1.98
C ASP A 151 -20.21 -4.64 -0.89
N ALA A 152 -19.47 -5.59 -0.32
CA ALA A 152 -19.97 -6.46 0.74
C ALA A 152 -20.20 -5.72 2.07
N ALA A 153 -19.39 -4.72 2.37
CA ALA A 153 -19.44 -3.99 3.63
C ALA A 153 -20.50 -2.89 3.68
N GLY A 154 -20.85 -2.28 2.53
CA GLY A 154 -21.78 -1.17 2.43
C GLY A 154 -21.37 0.00 3.35
N THR A 155 -22.26 0.42 4.25
CA THR A 155 -22.01 1.52 5.20
C THR A 155 -20.92 1.23 6.23
N ARG A 156 -20.44 0.00 6.34
CA ARG A 156 -19.40 -0.47 7.29
C ARG A 156 -18.03 -0.65 6.64
N ALA A 157 -17.77 0.00 5.52
CA ALA A 157 -16.53 -0.14 4.75
C ALA A 157 -15.27 0.11 5.60
N GLY A 158 -15.26 1.14 6.45
CA GLY A 158 -14.13 1.43 7.33
C GLY A 158 -13.77 0.26 8.27
N ARG A 159 -14.77 -0.38 8.90
CA ARG A 159 -14.54 -1.57 9.75
C ARG A 159 -14.07 -2.78 8.94
N ALA A 160 -14.58 -2.94 7.72
CA ALA A 160 -14.20 -4.04 6.84
C ALA A 160 -12.75 -3.92 6.36
N PHE A 161 -12.34 -2.73 5.94
CA PHE A 161 -10.94 -2.47 5.55
C PHE A 161 -10.00 -2.53 6.76
N GLY A 162 -10.42 -2.03 7.93
CA GLY A 162 -9.65 -2.15 9.17
C GLY A 162 -9.42 -3.60 9.57
N PHE A 163 -10.44 -4.46 9.49
CA PHE A 163 -10.30 -5.89 9.72
C PHE A 163 -9.35 -6.55 8.71
N HIS A 164 -9.52 -6.22 7.41
CA HIS A 164 -8.66 -6.74 6.36
C HIS A 164 -7.19 -6.35 6.59
N GLN A 165 -6.90 -5.09 6.91
CA GLN A 165 -5.55 -4.61 7.20
C GLN A 165 -4.96 -5.25 8.47
N ALA A 166 -5.79 -5.49 9.48
CA ALA A 166 -5.35 -6.22 10.67
C ALA A 166 -4.92 -7.65 10.34
N MET A 167 -5.65 -8.34 9.45
CA MET A 167 -5.29 -9.68 8.99
C MET A 167 -4.01 -9.69 8.16
N ASP A 168 -3.79 -8.71 7.28
CA ASP A 168 -2.53 -8.52 6.55
C ASP A 168 -1.36 -8.38 7.54
N ASN A 169 -1.49 -7.49 8.52
CA ASN A 169 -0.46 -7.21 9.50
C ASN A 169 -0.13 -8.45 10.37
N VAL A 170 -1.15 -9.20 10.78
CA VAL A 170 -0.94 -10.47 11.51
C VAL A 170 -0.17 -11.47 10.63
N GLY A 171 -0.53 -11.58 9.35
CA GLY A 171 0.19 -12.43 8.39
C GLY A 171 1.64 -12.03 8.22
N ALA A 172 1.89 -10.72 8.14
CA ALA A 172 3.24 -10.14 7.99
C ALA A 172 4.14 -10.36 9.21
N VAL A 173 3.58 -10.65 10.38
CA VAL A 173 4.34 -11.04 11.60
C VAL A 173 4.45 -12.56 11.71
N VAL A 174 3.36 -13.29 11.50
CA VAL A 174 3.32 -14.75 11.68
C VAL A 174 4.17 -15.47 10.64
N GLY A 175 4.15 -15.01 9.38
CA GLY A 175 4.92 -15.63 8.29
C GLY A 175 6.41 -15.73 8.58
N PRO A 176 7.11 -14.63 8.88
CA PRO A 176 8.53 -14.66 9.22
C PRO A 176 8.84 -15.49 10.47
N LEU A 177 7.99 -15.46 11.50
CA LEU A 177 8.17 -16.28 12.70
C LEU A 177 8.07 -17.78 12.40
N LEU A 178 7.14 -18.18 11.53
CA LEU A 178 7.07 -19.56 11.04
C LEU A 178 8.32 -19.94 10.25
N ALA A 179 8.81 -19.05 9.35
CA ALA A 179 10.06 -19.28 8.62
C ALA A 179 11.24 -19.47 9.58
N THR A 180 11.35 -18.62 10.61
CA THR A 180 12.36 -18.76 11.67
C THR A 180 12.28 -20.12 12.36
N ALA A 181 11.10 -20.51 12.80
CA ALA A 181 10.90 -21.78 13.51
C ALA A 181 11.33 -22.98 12.64
N LEU A 182 10.98 -22.95 11.34
CA LEU A 182 11.37 -24.00 10.40
C LEU A 182 12.89 -24.04 10.15
N VAL A 183 13.54 -22.88 9.98
CA VAL A 183 15.00 -22.79 9.82
C VAL A 183 15.71 -23.22 11.12
N ALA A 184 15.20 -22.82 12.28
CA ALA A 184 15.74 -23.25 13.59
C ALA A 184 15.59 -24.75 13.81
N ALA A 185 14.54 -25.37 13.24
CA ALA A 185 14.38 -26.83 13.19
C ALA A 185 15.25 -27.51 12.12
N SER A 186 16.29 -26.83 11.63
CA SER A 186 17.26 -27.31 10.64
C SER A 186 16.68 -27.63 9.25
N LEU A 187 15.51 -27.08 8.90
CA LEU A 187 15.00 -27.20 7.55
C LEU A 187 15.76 -26.26 6.61
N SER A 188 15.98 -26.72 5.37
CA SER A 188 16.60 -25.88 4.34
C SER A 188 15.69 -24.74 3.91
N ILE A 189 16.25 -23.62 3.40
CA ILE A 189 15.48 -22.50 2.83
C ILE A 189 14.50 -23.02 1.75
N ARG A 190 14.89 -23.99 0.94
CA ARG A 190 14.02 -24.60 -0.07
C ARG A 190 12.82 -25.31 0.54
N SER A 191 13.02 -26.00 1.66
CA SER A 191 11.92 -26.65 2.40
C SER A 191 10.93 -25.64 2.95
N VAL A 192 11.42 -24.50 3.47
CA VAL A 192 10.56 -23.41 3.92
C VAL A 192 9.72 -22.87 2.76
N PHE A 193 10.30 -22.68 1.58
CA PHE A 193 9.59 -22.21 0.39
C PHE A 193 8.52 -23.21 -0.08
N TRP A 194 8.77 -24.52 0.04
CA TRP A 194 7.75 -25.54 -0.21
C TRP A 194 6.59 -25.50 0.80
N ILE A 195 6.89 -25.35 2.08
CA ILE A 195 5.88 -25.28 3.14
C ILE A 195 4.98 -24.03 2.97
N ALA A 196 5.51 -22.95 2.42
CA ALA A 196 4.73 -21.74 2.13
C ALA A 196 3.60 -21.94 1.10
N VAL A 197 3.55 -23.11 0.40
CA VAL A 197 2.40 -23.53 -0.42
C VAL A 197 1.15 -23.67 0.42
N ILE A 198 1.27 -24.21 1.65
CA ILE A 198 0.13 -24.55 2.50
C ILE A 198 -0.74 -23.31 2.77
N PRO A 199 -0.22 -22.22 3.34
CA PRO A 199 -1.03 -21.03 3.52
C PRO A 199 -1.53 -20.44 2.20
N GLY A 200 -0.75 -20.50 1.10
CA GLY A 200 -1.19 -20.06 -0.22
C GLY A 200 -2.40 -20.84 -0.75
N ALA A 201 -2.41 -22.15 -0.58
CA ALA A 201 -3.54 -23.01 -0.95
C ALA A 201 -4.79 -22.70 -0.11
N VAL A 202 -4.61 -22.52 1.21
CA VAL A 202 -5.72 -22.11 2.11
C VAL A 202 -6.30 -20.78 1.66
N ALA A 203 -5.48 -19.78 1.35
CA ALA A 203 -5.94 -18.50 0.86
C ALA A 203 -6.78 -18.64 -0.42
N THR A 204 -6.34 -19.45 -1.37
CA THR A 204 -7.05 -19.69 -2.64
C THR A 204 -8.41 -20.37 -2.41
N ILE A 205 -8.46 -21.37 -1.51
CA ILE A 205 -9.70 -22.04 -1.12
C ILE A 205 -10.67 -21.05 -0.48
N LEU A 206 -10.19 -20.20 0.43
CA LEU A 206 -11.03 -19.20 1.10
C LEU A 206 -11.67 -18.23 0.09
N VAL A 207 -10.92 -17.76 -0.91
CA VAL A 207 -11.47 -16.92 -1.99
C VAL A 207 -12.53 -17.67 -2.80
N ALA A 208 -12.30 -18.95 -3.09
CA ALA A 208 -13.28 -19.75 -3.82
C ALA A 208 -14.63 -19.85 -3.09
N LEU A 209 -14.60 -19.82 -1.75
CA LEU A 209 -15.80 -19.85 -0.88
C LEU A 209 -16.50 -18.50 -0.75
N VAL A 210 -15.88 -17.38 -1.20
CA VAL A 210 -16.51 -16.06 -1.19
C VAL A 210 -17.71 -16.07 -2.14
N ARG A 211 -18.86 -15.64 -1.65
CA ARG A 211 -20.04 -15.37 -2.49
C ARG A 211 -20.00 -13.90 -2.89
N GLU A 212 -20.00 -13.65 -4.19
CA GLU A 212 -20.06 -12.30 -4.74
C GLU A 212 -21.48 -11.75 -4.56
N PRO A 213 -21.63 -10.53 -3.98
CA PRO A 213 -22.95 -9.88 -3.94
C PRO A 213 -23.46 -9.66 -5.36
N THR A 214 -24.75 -9.97 -5.60
CA THR A 214 -25.38 -9.71 -6.90
C THR A 214 -25.42 -8.21 -7.13
N ARG A 215 -24.62 -7.72 -8.06
CA ARG A 215 -24.65 -6.32 -8.47
C ARG A 215 -25.76 -6.17 -9.51
N PRO A 216 -26.65 -5.18 -9.43
CA PRO A 216 -27.49 -4.82 -10.57
C PRO A 216 -26.56 -4.58 -11.77
N ALA A 217 -26.92 -5.12 -12.93
CA ALA A 217 -26.16 -4.83 -14.15
C ALA A 217 -25.92 -3.33 -14.23
N ALA A 218 -24.67 -2.93 -14.46
CA ALA A 218 -24.33 -1.54 -14.62
C ALA A 218 -25.18 -0.99 -15.77
N THR A 219 -26.29 -0.36 -15.43
CA THR A 219 -27.02 0.49 -16.39
C THR A 219 -26.01 1.56 -16.75
N ASP A 220 -25.55 1.49 -17.98
CA ASP A 220 -24.70 2.45 -18.70
C ASP A 220 -24.09 3.61 -17.86
N ALA A 221 -23.18 3.28 -16.93
CA ALA A 221 -22.35 4.30 -16.27
C ALA A 221 -21.27 4.85 -17.22
N SER A 222 -21.32 4.48 -18.50
CA SER A 222 -20.52 5.05 -19.58
C SER A 222 -21.25 6.17 -20.35
N ALA A 223 -22.48 6.52 -19.97
CA ALA A 223 -23.02 7.79 -20.41
C ALA A 223 -22.15 8.90 -19.74
N PRO A 224 -21.52 9.79 -20.52
CA PRO A 224 -20.99 11.03 -19.96
C PRO A 224 -22.15 11.65 -19.15
N ALA A 225 -21.88 12.05 -17.89
CA ALA A 225 -22.88 12.80 -17.14
C ALA A 225 -23.41 13.89 -18.09
N PRO A 226 -24.74 14.05 -18.23
CA PRO A 226 -25.27 15.07 -19.10
C PRO A 226 -24.58 16.39 -18.71
N PRO A 227 -24.17 17.22 -19.67
CA PRO A 227 -23.54 18.50 -19.34
C PRO A 227 -24.48 19.20 -18.37
N SER A 228 -23.99 19.44 -17.16
CA SER A 228 -24.72 20.21 -16.16
C SER A 228 -25.06 21.54 -16.80
N ALA A 229 -26.35 21.78 -16.98
CA ALA A 229 -26.85 23.04 -17.57
C ALA A 229 -26.58 24.27 -16.68
N ASP A 230 -26.06 24.04 -15.48
CA ASP A 230 -25.60 25.05 -14.56
C ASP A 230 -24.13 25.33 -14.85
N GLY A 231 -23.82 26.58 -15.24
CA GLY A 231 -22.50 27.09 -15.61
C GLY A 231 -21.35 26.82 -14.64
N THR A 232 -21.21 25.56 -14.21
CA THR A 232 -20.12 25.06 -13.38
C THR A 232 -18.83 25.17 -14.20
N PRO A 233 -17.81 25.86 -13.70
CA PRO A 233 -16.53 25.98 -14.40
C PRO A 233 -16.00 24.60 -14.78
N PRO A 234 -15.36 24.44 -15.94
CA PRO A 234 -14.76 23.16 -16.33
C PRO A 234 -13.86 22.65 -15.21
N ALA A 235 -13.97 21.36 -14.91
CA ALA A 235 -13.17 20.73 -13.85
C ALA A 235 -11.70 21.10 -14.05
N PRO A 236 -10.98 21.60 -13.04
CA PRO A 236 -9.61 22.00 -13.17
C PRO A 236 -8.77 20.86 -13.75
N PRO A 237 -7.75 21.17 -14.58
CA PRO A 237 -6.95 20.14 -15.23
C PRO A 237 -6.34 19.22 -14.19
N LEU A 238 -6.32 17.90 -14.48
CA LEU A 238 -5.75 16.87 -13.58
C LEU A 238 -4.30 17.18 -13.19
N PHE A 239 -3.57 17.81 -14.08
CA PHE A 239 -2.18 18.20 -13.90
C PHE A 239 -2.07 19.63 -13.35
N HIS A 240 -2.73 19.89 -12.21
CA HIS A 240 -2.48 21.13 -11.47
C HIS A 240 -0.98 21.21 -11.08
N PRO A 241 -0.30 22.36 -11.25
CA PRO A 241 1.14 22.50 -10.98
C PRO A 241 1.59 21.95 -9.62
N SER A 242 0.78 22.14 -8.58
CA SER A 242 1.08 21.62 -7.23
C SER A 242 1.16 20.10 -7.18
N LEU A 243 0.25 19.38 -7.86
CA LEU A 243 0.30 17.92 -7.92
C LEU A 243 1.51 17.43 -8.71
N VAL A 244 1.78 18.03 -9.86
CA VAL A 244 2.94 17.66 -10.71
C VAL A 244 4.24 17.87 -9.95
N ALA A 245 4.40 19.03 -9.29
CA ALA A 245 5.58 19.30 -8.49
C ALA A 245 5.74 18.32 -7.31
N TYR A 246 4.63 17.99 -6.61
CA TYR A 246 4.66 16.94 -5.59
C TYR A 246 5.08 15.58 -6.15
N LEU A 247 4.54 15.17 -7.29
CA LEU A 247 4.88 13.89 -7.92
C LEU A 247 6.36 13.84 -8.37
N ALA A 248 6.95 14.98 -8.80
CA ALA A 248 8.37 15.07 -9.11
C ALA A 248 9.24 14.90 -7.86
N VAL A 249 8.87 15.53 -6.74
CA VAL A 249 9.54 15.36 -5.44
C VAL A 249 9.40 13.93 -4.96
N LEU A 250 8.20 13.33 -5.08
CA LEU A 250 7.96 11.92 -4.74
C LEU A 250 8.82 10.98 -5.60
N ALA A 251 8.97 11.25 -6.90
CA ALA A 251 9.84 10.46 -7.78
C ALA A 251 11.30 10.51 -7.31
N THR A 252 11.78 11.67 -6.85
CA THR A 252 13.13 11.81 -6.28
C THR A 252 13.30 10.94 -5.05
N PHE A 253 12.34 10.96 -4.13
CA PHE A 253 12.37 10.07 -2.96
C PHE A 253 12.26 8.59 -3.37
N SER A 254 11.37 8.26 -4.30
CA SER A 254 11.17 6.88 -4.74
C SER A 254 12.41 6.28 -5.39
N LEU A 255 13.26 7.09 -6.03
CA LEU A 255 14.57 6.64 -6.53
C LEU A 255 15.57 6.35 -5.40
N ALA A 256 15.46 7.06 -4.26
CA ALA A 256 16.23 6.76 -3.06
C ALA A 256 15.72 5.52 -2.35
N ASN A 257 14.42 5.27 -2.42
CA ASN A 257 13.71 4.21 -1.71
C ASN A 257 13.87 2.87 -2.43
N SER A 258 15.01 2.22 -2.20
CA SER A 258 15.26 0.87 -2.71
C SER A 258 14.45 -0.19 -1.96
N SER A 259 14.42 -1.41 -2.49
CA SER A 259 13.77 -2.52 -1.80
C SER A 259 14.40 -2.80 -0.43
N ASP A 260 13.55 -3.02 0.59
CA ASP A 260 13.97 -3.45 1.94
C ASP A 260 14.83 -4.74 1.93
N ALA A 261 14.81 -5.49 0.83
CA ALA A 261 15.66 -6.65 0.63
C ALA A 261 17.17 -6.33 0.74
N PHE A 262 17.58 -5.10 0.37
CA PHE A 262 18.96 -4.65 0.57
C PHE A 262 19.31 -4.43 2.05
N LEU A 263 18.35 -3.99 2.86
CA LEU A 263 18.54 -3.85 4.32
C LEU A 263 18.71 -5.22 4.98
N LEU A 264 17.95 -6.24 4.53
CA LEU A 264 18.13 -7.63 4.98
C LEU A 264 19.48 -8.20 4.52
N LEU A 265 19.90 -7.86 3.29
CA LEU A 265 21.23 -8.22 2.80
C LEU A 265 22.34 -7.56 3.65
N ARG A 266 22.16 -6.30 4.05
CA ARG A 266 23.08 -5.61 4.99
C ARG A 266 23.10 -6.29 6.36
N ALA A 267 21.94 -6.62 6.92
CA ALA A 267 21.82 -7.34 8.18
C ALA A 267 22.61 -8.66 8.13
N ARG A 268 22.47 -9.42 7.04
CA ARG A 268 23.24 -10.66 6.82
C ARG A 268 24.75 -10.42 6.79
N SER A 269 25.21 -9.36 6.11
CA SER A 269 26.63 -9.01 6.02
C SER A 269 27.24 -8.57 7.36
N LEU A 270 26.41 -8.16 8.33
CA LEU A 270 26.78 -7.79 9.70
C LEU A 270 26.69 -8.96 10.68
N GLY A 271 26.52 -10.20 10.19
CA GLY A 271 26.61 -11.42 10.97
C GLY A 271 25.28 -11.99 11.47
N LEU A 272 24.12 -11.42 11.11
CA LEU A 272 22.85 -12.05 11.46
C LEU A 272 22.74 -13.42 10.78
N THR A 273 22.28 -14.38 11.53
CA THR A 273 22.04 -15.76 11.03
C THR A 273 20.83 -15.83 10.11
N THR A 274 20.73 -16.88 9.30
CA THR A 274 19.58 -17.11 8.43
C THR A 274 18.27 -17.19 9.20
N ALA A 275 18.28 -17.65 10.45
CA ALA A 275 17.10 -17.70 11.32
C ALA A 275 16.71 -16.33 11.92
N GLU A 276 17.68 -15.45 12.15
CA GLU A 276 17.44 -14.11 12.69
C GLU A 276 16.88 -13.12 11.67
N ILE A 277 17.17 -13.30 10.38
CA ILE A 277 16.68 -12.41 9.30
C ILE A 277 15.15 -12.32 9.27
N PRO A 278 14.38 -13.44 9.30
CA PRO A 278 12.92 -13.32 9.37
C PRO A 278 12.41 -12.72 10.69
N ILE A 279 13.10 -12.92 11.83
CA ILE A 279 12.73 -12.28 13.11
C ILE A 279 12.89 -10.76 12.99
N LEU A 280 14.01 -10.31 12.43
CA LEU A 280 14.27 -8.89 12.19
C LEU A 280 13.15 -8.27 11.32
N TRP A 281 12.71 -9.00 10.30
CA TRP A 281 11.61 -8.60 9.44
C TRP A 281 10.26 -8.55 10.19
N ALA A 282 9.97 -9.51 11.07
CA ALA A 282 8.79 -9.49 11.93
C ALA A 282 8.80 -8.27 12.89
N VAL A 283 9.95 -7.94 13.46
CA VAL A 283 10.14 -6.75 14.31
C VAL A 283 9.84 -5.46 13.53
N LEU A 284 10.33 -5.35 12.30
CA LEU A 284 9.99 -4.21 11.44
C LEU A 284 8.47 -4.13 11.19
N ASN A 285 7.84 -5.24 10.81
CA ASN A 285 6.40 -5.24 10.54
C ASN A 285 5.58 -4.88 11.79
N LEU A 286 5.98 -5.35 12.97
CA LEU A 286 5.35 -4.94 14.23
C LEU A 286 5.53 -3.44 14.48
N SER A 287 6.72 -2.90 14.25
CA SER A 287 6.99 -1.47 14.36
C SER A 287 6.14 -0.66 13.37
N LYS A 288 6.03 -1.10 12.11
CA LYS A 288 5.15 -0.48 11.10
C LYS A 288 3.69 -0.39 11.58
N VAL A 289 3.16 -1.46 12.20
CA VAL A 289 1.78 -1.49 12.73
C VAL A 289 1.58 -0.42 13.80
N ILE A 290 2.49 -0.33 14.75
CA ILE A 290 2.43 0.63 15.86
C ILE A 290 2.45 2.06 15.33
N TRP A 291 3.41 2.35 14.45
CA TRP A 291 3.61 3.69 13.92
C TRP A 291 2.56 4.09 12.86
N ALA A 292 1.96 3.14 12.12
CA ALA A 292 0.86 3.44 11.21
C ALA A 292 -0.37 4.00 11.94
N TYR A 293 -0.69 3.47 13.12
CA TYR A 293 -1.76 4.00 13.97
C TYR A 293 -1.45 5.43 14.46
N LEU A 294 -0.24 5.65 14.96
CA LEU A 294 0.20 6.97 15.42
C LEU A 294 0.31 7.98 14.29
N GLY A 295 0.83 7.58 13.13
CA GLY A 295 0.95 8.43 11.94
C GLY A 295 -0.39 8.88 11.40
N GLY A 296 -1.38 7.98 11.34
CA GLY A 296 -2.76 8.34 10.98
C GLY A 296 -3.36 9.38 11.91
N TYR A 297 -3.18 9.22 13.23
CA TYR A 297 -3.63 10.19 14.22
C TYR A 297 -2.92 11.55 14.09
N LEU A 298 -1.64 11.56 13.80
CA LEU A 298 -0.86 12.78 13.60
C LEU A 298 -1.25 13.49 12.29
N ALA A 299 -1.59 12.74 11.24
CA ALA A 299 -1.98 13.28 9.94
C ALA A 299 -3.24 14.16 10.01
N ASP A 300 -4.13 13.88 10.97
CA ASP A 300 -5.35 14.68 11.19
C ASP A 300 -5.07 16.01 11.93
N ARG A 301 -3.88 16.17 12.50
CA ARG A 301 -3.55 17.30 13.41
C ARG A 301 -2.40 18.17 12.94
N LEU A 302 -1.50 17.62 12.14
CA LEU A 302 -0.27 18.28 11.70
C LEU A 302 -0.24 18.42 10.18
N PRO A 303 0.47 19.43 9.64
CA PRO A 303 0.66 19.58 8.20
C PRO A 303 1.29 18.32 7.59
N GLN A 304 0.57 17.68 6.67
CA GLN A 304 0.94 16.39 6.08
C GLN A 304 2.32 16.41 5.43
N ALA A 305 2.67 17.49 4.70
CA ALA A 305 3.98 17.61 4.06
C ALA A 305 5.13 17.58 5.08
N ARG A 306 4.95 18.16 6.27
CA ARG A 306 5.96 18.13 7.34
C ARG A 306 6.11 16.75 7.96
N LEU A 307 5.00 16.02 8.12
CA LEU A 307 5.03 14.64 8.60
C LEU A 307 5.75 13.72 7.62
N ILE A 308 5.45 13.85 6.33
CA ILE A 308 6.12 13.08 5.27
C ILE A 308 7.62 13.41 5.26
N ALA A 309 7.98 14.70 5.29
CA ALA A 309 9.39 15.12 5.34
C ALA A 309 10.12 14.56 6.57
N ALA A 310 9.48 14.57 7.76
CA ALA A 310 10.03 13.95 8.96
C ALA A 310 10.24 12.43 8.77
N GLY A 311 9.27 11.73 8.16
CA GLY A 311 9.40 10.33 7.79
C GLY A 311 10.59 10.07 6.84
N TRP A 312 10.76 10.89 5.81
CA TRP A 312 11.89 10.79 4.87
C TRP A 312 13.25 11.11 5.53
N PHE A 313 13.28 12.02 6.51
CA PHE A 313 14.50 12.23 7.32
C PHE A 313 14.79 11.02 8.22
N VAL A 314 13.79 10.39 8.83
CA VAL A 314 13.98 9.14 9.58
C VAL A 314 14.51 8.05 8.65
N TYR A 315 13.97 7.91 7.44
CA TYR A 315 14.50 7.01 6.42
C TYR A 315 15.99 7.29 6.15
N ALA A 316 16.36 8.56 5.91
CA ALA A 316 17.73 8.95 5.64
C ALA A 316 18.66 8.61 6.82
N LEU A 317 18.24 8.85 8.07
CA LEU A 317 18.99 8.48 9.27
C LEU A 317 19.20 6.98 9.40
N VAL A 318 18.15 6.18 9.13
CA VAL A 318 18.23 4.71 9.19
C VAL A 318 19.16 4.18 8.12
N TYR A 319 19.05 4.66 6.87
CA TYR A 319 19.93 4.25 5.76
C TYR A 319 21.38 4.63 6.03
N ALA A 320 21.64 5.84 6.49
CA ALA A 320 22.97 6.27 6.91
C ALA A 320 23.48 5.39 8.06
N GLY A 321 22.68 5.21 9.11
CA GLY A 321 23.02 4.37 10.25
C GLY A 321 23.36 2.94 9.86
N LEU A 322 22.56 2.30 8.98
CA LEU A 322 22.85 0.96 8.46
C LEU A 322 24.11 0.92 7.59
N GLY A 323 24.39 1.98 6.84
CA GLY A 323 25.63 2.10 6.06
C GLY A 323 26.87 2.04 6.95
N TRP A 324 26.88 2.74 8.08
CA TRP A 324 28.00 2.78 9.02
C TRP A 324 27.93 1.75 10.16
N SER A 325 26.86 0.92 10.19
CA SER A 325 26.75 -0.14 11.20
C SER A 325 27.87 -1.15 11.10
N THR A 326 28.45 -1.51 12.26
CA THR A 326 29.55 -2.47 12.41
C THR A 326 29.16 -3.70 13.23
N ALA A 327 28.01 -3.67 13.91
CA ALA A 327 27.55 -4.74 14.78
C ALA A 327 26.06 -5.06 14.56
N ALA A 328 25.68 -6.29 14.81
CA ALA A 328 24.31 -6.79 14.62
C ALA A 328 23.26 -6.00 15.44
N TRP A 329 23.59 -5.58 16.67
CA TRP A 329 22.64 -4.84 17.52
C TRP A 329 22.23 -3.46 16.92
N HIS A 330 23.14 -2.80 16.15
CA HIS A 330 22.78 -1.58 15.43
C HIS A 330 21.61 -1.83 14.46
N VAL A 331 21.65 -2.99 13.77
CA VAL A 331 20.60 -3.36 12.80
C VAL A 331 19.26 -3.51 13.51
N TRP A 332 19.22 -4.24 14.65
CA TRP A 332 18.00 -4.43 15.42
C TRP A 332 17.38 -3.08 15.84
N SER A 333 18.19 -2.19 16.39
CA SER A 333 17.74 -0.86 16.82
C SER A 333 17.21 -0.03 15.66
N LEU A 334 17.93 -0.03 14.53
CA LEU A 334 17.56 0.76 13.35
C LEU A 334 16.29 0.21 12.67
N PHE A 335 16.04 -1.10 12.69
CA PHE A 335 14.81 -1.68 12.15
C PHE A 335 13.58 -1.30 12.99
N VAL A 336 13.70 -1.18 14.30
CA VAL A 336 12.63 -0.65 15.16
C VAL A 336 12.33 0.81 14.79
N VAL A 337 13.37 1.64 14.62
CA VAL A 337 13.23 3.06 14.23
C VAL A 337 12.68 3.19 12.80
N TYR A 338 13.02 2.26 11.91
CA TYR A 338 12.58 2.30 10.52
C TYR A 338 11.05 2.20 10.36
N GLY A 339 10.36 1.55 11.28
CA GLY A 339 8.89 1.54 11.32
C GLY A 339 8.26 2.93 11.42
N ILE A 340 8.95 3.91 12.04
CA ILE A 340 8.50 5.31 12.12
C ILE A 340 8.33 5.92 10.73
N PHE A 341 9.29 5.68 9.83
CA PHE A 341 9.21 6.13 8.44
C PHE A 341 7.90 5.68 7.79
N TYR A 342 7.58 4.38 7.85
CA TYR A 342 6.35 3.85 7.27
C TYR A 342 5.09 4.47 7.86
N GLY A 343 5.06 4.64 9.18
CA GLY A 343 3.92 5.26 9.86
C GLY A 343 3.70 6.72 9.48
N LEU A 344 4.78 7.48 9.31
CA LEU A 344 4.70 8.90 8.94
C LEU A 344 4.53 9.15 7.44
N THR A 345 4.68 8.13 6.58
CA THR A 345 4.61 8.30 5.13
C THR A 345 3.39 7.63 4.51
N GLU A 346 3.21 6.32 4.60
CA GLU A 346 2.18 5.60 3.84
C GLU A 346 0.74 6.14 4.00
N PRO A 347 0.21 6.34 5.22
CA PRO A 347 -1.13 6.89 5.38
C PRO A 347 -1.19 8.38 5.04
N VAL A 348 -0.11 9.12 5.33
CA VAL A 348 -0.05 10.58 5.21
C VAL A 348 0.09 11.02 3.75
N GLU A 349 0.87 10.32 2.94
CA GLU A 349 1.00 10.57 1.49
C GLU A 349 -0.33 10.40 0.77
N LYS A 350 -1.10 9.36 1.12
CA LYS A 350 -2.44 9.15 0.57
C LYS A 350 -3.41 10.27 0.98
N ALA A 351 -3.30 10.76 2.22
CA ALA A 351 -4.09 11.90 2.70
C ALA A 351 -3.71 13.18 1.96
N LEU A 352 -2.42 13.44 1.75
CA LEU A 352 -1.93 14.61 0.99
C LEU A 352 -2.44 14.59 -0.45
N VAL A 353 -2.33 13.47 -1.17
CA VAL A 353 -2.84 13.33 -2.55
C VAL A 353 -4.34 13.62 -2.61
N LYS A 354 -5.11 13.13 -1.63
CA LYS A 354 -6.56 13.40 -1.52
C LYS A 354 -6.86 14.90 -1.43
N ASP A 355 -6.02 15.65 -0.70
CA ASP A 355 -6.24 17.07 -0.43
C ASP A 355 -5.70 18.00 -1.54
N LEU A 356 -4.88 17.46 -2.46
CA LEU A 356 -4.36 18.19 -3.63
C LEU A 356 -5.34 18.28 -4.80
N VAL A 357 -6.43 17.49 -4.79
CA VAL A 357 -7.35 17.40 -5.93
C VAL A 357 -8.82 17.35 -5.48
N PRO A 358 -9.76 17.86 -6.29
CA PRO A 358 -11.20 17.73 -6.07
C PRO A 358 -11.63 16.25 -5.99
N SER A 359 -12.74 15.97 -5.31
CA SER A 359 -13.26 14.62 -5.08
C SER A 359 -13.45 13.80 -6.37
N ALA A 360 -13.89 14.44 -7.45
CA ALA A 360 -14.09 13.81 -8.76
C ALA A 360 -12.79 13.34 -9.43
N GLN A 361 -11.62 13.88 -9.03
CA GLN A 361 -10.32 13.58 -9.64
C GLN A 361 -9.43 12.68 -8.77
N ARG A 362 -9.86 12.30 -7.56
CA ARG A 362 -9.05 11.52 -6.61
C ARG A 362 -8.56 10.19 -7.16
N GLY A 363 -9.41 9.47 -7.89
CA GLY A 363 -9.03 8.20 -8.50
C GLY A 363 -7.83 8.34 -9.46
N ARG A 364 -7.86 9.37 -10.31
CA ARG A 364 -6.77 9.66 -11.25
C ARG A 364 -5.50 10.13 -10.56
N ALA A 365 -5.62 10.93 -9.49
CA ALA A 365 -4.48 11.40 -8.69
C ALA A 365 -3.79 10.23 -7.96
N TYR A 366 -4.55 9.32 -7.35
CA TYR A 366 -4.00 8.08 -6.80
C TYR A 366 -3.37 7.18 -7.88
N GLY A 367 -3.96 7.16 -9.08
CA GLY A 367 -3.38 6.48 -10.23
C GLY A 367 -2.00 7.04 -10.57
N ALA A 368 -1.87 8.35 -10.71
CA ALA A 368 -0.60 9.03 -10.98
C ALA A 368 0.43 8.81 -9.86
N TYR A 369 0.01 8.89 -8.59
CA TYR A 369 0.85 8.57 -7.43
C TYR A 369 1.41 7.14 -7.51
N ASN A 370 0.55 6.14 -7.68
CA ASN A 370 0.97 4.74 -7.77
C ASN A 370 1.82 4.47 -9.02
N PHE A 371 1.56 5.17 -10.12
CA PHE A 371 2.38 5.09 -11.34
C PHE A 371 3.79 5.59 -11.09
N VAL A 372 3.95 6.76 -10.46
CA VAL A 372 5.28 7.31 -10.13
C VAL A 372 6.05 6.36 -9.22
N VAL A 373 5.45 5.89 -8.13
CA VAL A 373 6.08 4.93 -7.22
C VAL A 373 6.45 3.63 -7.96
N GLY A 374 5.56 3.14 -8.82
CA GLY A 374 5.80 1.89 -9.55
C GLY A 374 6.87 2.00 -10.63
N ILE A 375 6.86 3.07 -11.43
CA ILE A 375 7.82 3.21 -12.52
C ILE A 375 9.25 3.49 -12.01
N THR A 376 9.38 4.09 -10.84
CA THR A 376 10.68 4.35 -10.21
C THR A 376 11.26 3.12 -9.49
N ALA A 377 10.44 2.12 -9.14
CA ALA A 377 10.89 0.96 -8.39
C ALA A 377 11.98 0.15 -9.10
N LEU A 378 11.85 -0.07 -10.42
CA LEU A 378 12.86 -0.80 -11.20
C LEU A 378 14.18 -0.02 -11.30
N PRO A 379 14.21 1.27 -11.73
CA PRO A 379 15.44 2.04 -11.72
C PRO A 379 16.06 2.16 -10.32
N ALA A 380 15.27 2.36 -9.27
CA ALA A 380 15.77 2.42 -7.89
C ALA A 380 16.45 1.11 -7.47
N GLY A 381 15.81 -0.03 -7.73
CA GLY A 381 16.37 -1.36 -7.42
C GLY A 381 17.65 -1.64 -8.20
N LEU A 382 17.66 -1.37 -9.50
CA LEU A 382 18.85 -1.56 -10.36
C LEU A 382 19.99 -0.65 -9.93
N LEU A 383 19.73 0.65 -9.72
CA LEU A 383 20.72 1.63 -9.29
C LEU A 383 21.35 1.21 -7.97
N THR A 384 20.53 0.86 -6.98
CA THR A 384 21.00 0.40 -5.66
C THR A 384 21.85 -0.86 -5.81
N GLY A 385 21.38 -1.83 -6.59
CA GLY A 385 22.13 -3.07 -6.78
C GLY A 385 23.47 -2.90 -7.49
N LEU A 386 23.53 -2.02 -8.51
CA LEU A 386 24.77 -1.70 -9.23
C LEU A 386 25.75 -0.92 -8.33
N LEU A 387 25.26 0.10 -7.61
CA LEU A 387 26.08 0.85 -6.64
C LEU A 387 26.60 -0.06 -5.52
N TRP A 388 25.76 -0.99 -5.04
CA TRP A 388 26.17 -1.94 -4.02
C TRP A 388 27.28 -2.86 -4.51
N HIS A 389 27.21 -3.32 -5.75
CA HIS A 389 28.24 -4.15 -6.35
C HIS A 389 29.54 -3.38 -6.58
N ALA A 390 29.46 -2.12 -7.04
CA ALA A 390 30.62 -1.32 -7.42
C ALA A 390 31.28 -0.61 -6.21
N LEU A 391 30.50 -0.08 -5.28
CA LEU A 391 30.96 0.81 -4.20
C LEU A 391 30.77 0.21 -2.79
N GLY A 392 30.09 -0.93 -2.70
CA GLY A 392 29.77 -1.59 -1.45
C GLY A 392 28.55 -1.00 -0.72
N PRO A 393 28.12 -1.67 0.37
CA PRO A 393 26.90 -1.32 1.08
C PRO A 393 26.92 0.08 1.71
N THR A 394 28.03 0.46 2.33
CA THR A 394 28.16 1.74 3.06
C THR A 394 27.91 2.94 2.16
N ILE A 395 28.61 3.02 1.03
CA ILE A 395 28.48 4.14 0.09
C ILE A 395 27.08 4.14 -0.57
N THR A 396 26.58 2.97 -0.93
CA THR A 396 25.25 2.84 -1.55
C THR A 396 24.15 3.35 -0.62
N LEU A 397 24.17 2.93 0.64
CA LEU A 397 23.19 3.37 1.63
C LEU A 397 23.35 4.86 1.96
N ALA A 398 24.57 5.39 1.97
CA ALA A 398 24.83 6.82 2.14
C ALA A 398 24.28 7.67 0.98
N ILE A 399 24.40 7.19 -0.27
CA ILE A 399 23.80 7.84 -1.45
C ILE A 399 22.27 7.84 -1.31
N GLY A 400 21.66 6.71 -0.98
CA GLY A 400 20.22 6.62 -0.73
C GLY A 400 19.74 7.56 0.36
N ALA A 401 20.48 7.61 1.50
CA ALA A 401 20.20 8.53 2.60
C ALA A 401 20.28 9.99 2.17
N SER A 402 21.30 10.37 1.40
CA SER A 402 21.49 11.73 0.90
C SER A 402 20.37 12.15 -0.05
N LEU A 403 20.00 11.27 -0.98
CA LEU A 403 18.91 11.52 -1.91
C LEU A 403 17.55 11.64 -1.22
N ALA A 404 17.29 10.82 -0.20
CA ALA A 404 16.09 10.90 0.62
C ALA A 404 16.03 12.21 1.43
N ALA A 405 17.16 12.64 2.00
CA ALA A 405 17.25 13.92 2.70
C ALA A 405 17.01 15.11 1.75
N VAL A 406 17.57 15.08 0.53
CA VAL A 406 17.30 16.08 -0.51
C VAL A 406 15.81 16.10 -0.86
N ALA A 407 15.18 14.94 -1.06
CA ALA A 407 13.76 14.86 -1.33
C ALA A 407 12.91 15.45 -0.19
N ALA A 408 13.29 15.19 1.08
CA ALA A 408 12.62 15.77 2.24
C ALA A 408 12.71 17.32 2.25
N VAL A 409 13.88 17.88 1.94
CA VAL A 409 14.07 19.33 1.82
C VAL A 409 13.22 19.88 0.66
N LEU A 410 13.25 19.23 -0.51
CA LEU A 410 12.44 19.63 -1.67
C LEU A 410 10.94 19.63 -1.34
N LEU A 411 10.47 18.66 -0.55
CA LEU A 411 9.08 18.60 -0.09
C LEU A 411 8.72 19.79 0.80
N LEU A 412 9.60 20.19 1.71
CA LEU A 412 9.38 21.37 2.57
C LEU A 412 9.40 22.68 1.76
N VAL A 413 10.25 22.78 0.76
CA VAL A 413 10.29 23.92 -0.16
C VAL A 413 9.01 23.98 -0.99
N TRP A 414 8.56 22.85 -1.51
CA TRP A 414 7.30 22.72 -2.23
C TRP A 414 6.09 23.13 -1.38
N ASP A 415 6.05 22.71 -0.11
CA ASP A 415 4.95 23.05 0.80
C ASP A 415 4.87 24.58 1.04
N ARG A 416 6.02 25.24 1.25
CA ARG A 416 6.10 26.69 1.36
C ARG A 416 5.65 27.40 0.08
N TRP A 417 6.15 26.96 -1.07
CA TRP A 417 5.75 27.52 -2.36
C TRP A 417 4.24 27.41 -2.58
N ARG A 418 3.66 26.26 -2.29
CA ARG A 418 2.22 26.06 -2.40
C ARG A 418 1.43 27.02 -1.50
N ALA A 419 1.87 27.22 -0.27
CA ALA A 419 1.21 28.11 0.68
C ALA A 419 1.23 29.57 0.21
N THR A 420 2.32 30.04 -0.40
CA THR A 420 2.41 31.40 -0.94
C THR A 420 1.55 31.57 -2.20
N ALA A 421 1.48 30.56 -3.08
CA ALA A 421 0.65 30.58 -4.28
C ALA A 421 -0.85 30.67 -3.96
N THR A 422 -1.31 29.97 -2.93
CA THR A 422 -2.71 30.03 -2.48
C THR A 422 -3.05 31.34 -1.77
N ALA A 423 -2.12 31.93 -1.05
CA ALA A 423 -2.32 33.25 -0.40
C ALA A 423 -2.42 34.40 -1.43
N GLY A 424 -1.70 34.30 -2.55
CA GLY A 424 -1.73 35.30 -3.62
C GLY A 424 -3.02 35.31 -4.47
N THR A 425 -3.78 34.22 -4.48
CA THR A 425 -5.07 34.10 -5.21
C THR A 425 -6.28 34.51 -4.40
N SER A 426 -6.12 34.81 -3.10
CA SER A 426 -7.19 35.23 -2.17
C SER A 426 -7.24 36.75 -1.89
N LEU A 427 -6.51 37.60 -2.63
CA LEU A 427 -6.67 39.05 -2.61
C LEU A 427 -7.83 39.46 -3.51
N PRO A 428 -8.72 40.36 -3.05
CA PRO A 428 -10.03 40.68 -3.61
C PRO A 428 -9.99 41.26 -4.99
#